data_90d8d21c62b0f60581b380cf96bc075e
#
_entry.id   90d8d21c62b0f60581b380cf96bc075e
#
_cell.length_a   1.000
_cell.length_b   1.000
_cell.length_c   1.000
_cell.angle_alpha   90.00
_cell.angle_beta   90.00
_cell.angle_gamma   90.00
#
_symmetry.space_group_name_H-M   'P 1'
#
loop_
_entity.id
_entity.type
_entity.pdbx_description
1 polymer ?
#
loop_
_entity_poly.entity_id
_entity_poly.type
_entity_poly.pdbx_seq_one_letter_code
_entity_poly.pdbx_strand_id
1 'polypeptide(L)'
;MVISNVASEFIDFANTRYVPQDYYDAIQFDRKPERGDILFTVTGSYGIVVKVNTDKQFCFQRHIGLIKPIIDNDYLVYALRSQYVKKLCDDLSTGTAQKTVGLDTLRSFLIPIPPLQEQKRIVESIEHCLLFVDCIEENKGNLQDTIKQTKSKILDLAIHGKLVPQDPKNEPATELLKRINPKAEITCDNPHYRKLPFQIPSTWAWCSHNDVLEISGGSQPAKRFFSSVPQKGYVRLYQIRDYGENPIPVYIPIEYAMKQTEEGDILLARYGGSLGKVFHAEKGAYNVAMAKVIFKDKDLINKEYAYFYYLSDLYQGRLKEISRTAQAGFNSSDFNEMYFPLPPYEEQQRIVNAINEAFTTLNAIAENL
;
A
#
# COMPACT_ATOMS: atom_id res chain seq x y z
N MET A 1 -0.65 -34.62 -11.35
CA MET A 1 -0.11 -33.27 -11.23
C MET A 1 -0.12 -32.59 -12.60
N VAL A 2 -0.47 -31.31 -12.64
CA VAL A 2 -0.54 -30.49 -13.86
C VAL A 2 0.41 -29.29 -13.73
N ILE A 3 0.64 -28.53 -14.80
CA ILE A 3 1.57 -27.37 -14.80
C ILE A 3 1.25 -26.36 -13.70
N SER A 4 -0.03 -26.07 -13.44
CA SER A 4 -0.43 -25.14 -12.37
C SER A 4 0.00 -25.55 -10.95
N ASN A 5 0.39 -26.80 -10.76
CA ASN A 5 0.92 -27.30 -9.49
C ASN A 5 2.44 -27.15 -9.38
N VAL A 6 3.11 -26.72 -10.45
CA VAL A 6 4.56 -26.53 -10.48
C VAL A 6 4.82 -25.03 -10.50
N ALA A 7 5.08 -24.46 -9.32
CA ALA A 7 5.46 -23.07 -9.16
C ALA A 7 7.00 -22.94 -9.18
N SER A 8 7.51 -21.70 -9.21
CA SER A 8 8.94 -21.43 -9.41
C SER A 8 9.88 -22.12 -8.40
N GLU A 9 9.44 -22.43 -7.19
CA GLU A 9 10.32 -22.97 -6.14
C GLU A 9 9.80 -24.22 -5.45
N PHE A 10 8.50 -24.54 -5.57
CA PHE A 10 7.88 -25.66 -4.87
C PHE A 10 6.79 -26.34 -5.71
N ILE A 11 6.41 -27.53 -5.27
CA ILE A 11 5.32 -28.31 -5.84
C ILE A 11 4.08 -28.12 -4.98
N ASP A 12 3.02 -27.52 -5.55
CA ASP A 12 1.73 -27.36 -4.87
C ASP A 12 0.89 -28.62 -5.00
N PHE A 13 0.59 -29.26 -3.87
CA PHE A 13 -0.29 -30.42 -3.77
C PHE A 13 -1.74 -30.08 -3.42
N ALA A 14 -2.09 -28.82 -3.13
CA ALA A 14 -3.41 -28.45 -2.58
C ALA A 14 -4.56 -28.71 -3.55
N ASN A 15 -4.36 -28.48 -4.86
CA ASN A 15 -5.39 -28.60 -5.88
C ASN A 15 -5.04 -29.66 -6.95
N THR A 16 -4.55 -30.82 -6.51
CA THR A 16 -4.18 -31.90 -7.42
C THR A 16 -5.35 -32.84 -7.72
N ARG A 17 -5.32 -33.45 -8.90
CA ARG A 17 -6.21 -34.55 -9.26
C ARG A 17 -5.56 -35.88 -8.89
N TYR A 18 -6.36 -36.83 -8.49
CA TYR A 18 -5.90 -38.16 -8.12
C TYR A 18 -6.14 -39.14 -9.26
N VAL A 19 -5.32 -40.18 -9.32
CA VAL A 19 -5.46 -41.34 -10.20
C VAL A 19 -5.59 -42.60 -9.35
N PRO A 20 -6.21 -43.68 -9.85
CA PRO A 20 -6.24 -44.98 -9.17
C PRO A 20 -4.83 -45.50 -8.91
N GLN A 21 -4.66 -46.28 -7.84
CA GLN A 21 -3.37 -46.81 -7.45
C GLN A 21 -2.74 -47.75 -8.49
N ASP A 22 -3.57 -48.61 -9.09
CA ASP A 22 -3.18 -49.52 -10.17
C ASP A 22 -2.62 -48.78 -11.39
N TYR A 23 -3.19 -47.62 -11.73
CA TYR A 23 -2.65 -46.75 -12.77
C TYR A 23 -1.23 -46.24 -12.38
N TYR A 24 -1.05 -45.79 -11.14
CA TYR A 24 0.26 -45.34 -10.67
C TYR A 24 1.29 -46.47 -10.65
N ASP A 25 0.87 -47.66 -10.22
CA ASP A 25 1.75 -48.85 -10.14
C ASP A 25 2.22 -49.32 -11.53
N ALA A 26 1.36 -49.17 -12.56
CA ALA A 26 1.66 -49.49 -13.95
C ALA A 26 2.65 -48.49 -14.61
N ILE A 27 2.90 -47.33 -14.04
CA ILE A 27 3.89 -46.35 -14.56
C ILE A 27 5.27 -46.97 -14.43
N GLN A 28 6.08 -46.85 -15.48
CA GLN A 28 7.49 -47.29 -15.49
C GLN A 28 8.29 -46.53 -14.42
N PHE A 29 9.25 -47.21 -13.80
CA PHE A 29 10.04 -46.69 -12.68
C PHE A 29 10.78 -45.38 -13.04
N ASP A 30 11.34 -45.30 -14.23
CA ASP A 30 12.03 -44.11 -14.76
C ASP A 30 11.14 -42.87 -14.97
N ARG A 31 9.81 -43.06 -14.92
CA ARG A 31 8.79 -41.99 -15.02
C ARG A 31 8.14 -41.65 -13.69
N LYS A 32 8.53 -42.29 -12.59
CA LYS A 32 8.08 -41.97 -11.24
C LYS A 32 9.05 -40.97 -10.62
N PRO A 33 8.57 -39.76 -10.22
CA PRO A 33 9.44 -38.83 -9.54
C PRO A 33 9.85 -39.32 -8.15
N GLU A 34 11.10 -39.11 -7.83
CA GLU A 34 11.71 -39.41 -6.52
C GLU A 34 12.34 -38.14 -5.94
N ARG A 35 12.58 -38.14 -4.63
CA ARG A 35 13.31 -37.06 -3.97
C ARG A 35 14.66 -36.83 -4.65
N GLY A 36 14.93 -35.57 -5.01
CA GLY A 36 16.15 -35.18 -5.71
C GLY A 36 16.00 -35.10 -7.23
N ASP A 37 14.94 -35.68 -7.81
CA ASP A 37 14.63 -35.48 -9.23
C ASP A 37 14.22 -34.03 -9.51
N ILE A 38 14.24 -33.63 -10.77
CA ILE A 38 13.92 -32.28 -11.20
C ILE A 38 12.75 -32.31 -12.18
N LEU A 39 11.73 -31.50 -11.90
CA LEU A 39 10.63 -31.27 -12.83
C LEU A 39 10.94 -30.02 -13.67
N PHE A 40 10.71 -30.13 -14.97
CA PHE A 40 10.87 -29.03 -15.91
C PHE A 40 9.61 -28.86 -16.74
N THR A 41 8.99 -27.68 -16.72
CA THR A 41 7.80 -27.42 -17.52
C THR A 41 8.19 -27.20 -18.98
N VAL A 42 7.49 -27.87 -19.92
CA VAL A 42 7.86 -27.88 -21.35
C VAL A 42 6.83 -27.21 -22.25
N THR A 43 5.62 -26.91 -21.78
CA THR A 43 4.53 -26.35 -22.61
C THR A 43 3.81 -25.21 -21.89
N GLY A 44 3.46 -24.15 -22.59
CA GLY A 44 2.81 -22.97 -22.02
C GLY A 44 3.78 -22.14 -21.19
N SER A 45 3.70 -22.22 -19.88
CA SER A 45 4.72 -21.64 -18.95
C SER A 45 5.94 -22.56 -18.91
N TYR A 46 6.69 -22.66 -20.00
CA TYR A 46 7.89 -23.50 -20.07
C TYR A 46 9.08 -22.89 -19.32
N GLY A 47 10.04 -23.74 -18.95
CA GLY A 47 11.28 -23.32 -18.30
C GLY A 47 11.18 -23.13 -16.79
N ILE A 48 10.06 -23.52 -16.16
CA ILE A 48 9.99 -23.58 -14.69
C ILE A 48 10.67 -24.86 -14.23
N VAL A 49 11.64 -24.72 -13.33
CA VAL A 49 12.48 -25.80 -12.81
C VAL A 49 12.23 -25.96 -11.31
N VAL A 50 11.82 -27.14 -10.90
CA VAL A 50 11.54 -27.42 -9.48
C VAL A 50 12.16 -28.75 -9.07
N LYS A 51 12.94 -28.75 -7.98
CA LYS A 51 13.47 -29.96 -7.36
C LYS A 51 12.38 -30.68 -6.57
N VAL A 52 12.31 -31.98 -6.69
CA VAL A 52 11.40 -32.83 -5.90
C VAL A 52 11.95 -32.97 -4.47
N ASN A 53 11.36 -32.26 -3.53
CA ASN A 53 11.74 -32.25 -2.11
C ASN A 53 10.79 -33.04 -1.21
N THR A 54 10.10 -34.04 -1.78
CA THR A 54 9.09 -34.83 -1.06
C THR A 54 9.21 -36.31 -1.39
N ASP A 55 8.82 -37.15 -0.43
CA ASP A 55 8.71 -38.61 -0.62
C ASP A 55 7.29 -39.04 -0.97
N LYS A 56 6.34 -38.09 -1.15
CA LYS A 56 4.99 -38.38 -1.61
C LYS A 56 5.02 -38.96 -3.02
N GLN A 57 4.31 -40.05 -3.20
CA GLN A 57 4.10 -40.66 -4.53
C GLN A 57 3.17 -39.78 -5.36
N PHE A 58 3.57 -39.42 -6.57
CA PHE A 58 2.76 -38.68 -7.52
C PHE A 58 3.17 -38.98 -8.96
N CYS A 59 2.26 -38.72 -9.88
CA CYS A 59 2.54 -38.70 -11.31
C CYS A 59 2.19 -37.33 -11.91
N PHE A 60 2.68 -37.05 -13.09
CA PHE A 60 2.53 -35.76 -13.77
C PHE A 60 2.10 -35.92 -15.21
N GLN A 61 1.55 -34.85 -15.79
CA GLN A 61 1.08 -34.82 -17.18
C GLN A 61 2.24 -34.55 -18.16
N ARG A 62 1.99 -34.85 -19.44
CA ARG A 62 2.92 -34.72 -20.59
C ARG A 62 3.54 -33.33 -20.78
N HIS A 63 3.05 -32.29 -20.10
CA HIS A 63 3.57 -30.93 -20.18
C HIS A 63 4.70 -30.65 -19.18
N ILE A 64 5.13 -31.65 -18.45
CA ILE A 64 6.22 -31.61 -17.49
C ILE A 64 7.22 -32.69 -17.88
N GLY A 65 8.50 -32.32 -18.01
CA GLY A 65 9.62 -33.24 -18.15
C GLY A 65 10.16 -33.64 -16.78
N LEU A 66 10.55 -34.90 -16.62
CA LEU A 66 11.27 -35.41 -15.46
C LEU A 66 12.74 -35.57 -15.83
N ILE A 67 13.62 -35.00 -15.02
CA ILE A 67 15.07 -35.15 -15.12
C ILE A 67 15.54 -35.90 -13.87
N LYS A 68 16.22 -37.03 -14.10
CA LYS A 68 16.92 -37.78 -13.05
C LYS A 68 18.41 -37.41 -13.10
N PRO A 69 18.89 -36.57 -12.16
CA PRO A 69 20.25 -36.06 -12.19
C PRO A 69 21.29 -37.14 -11.98
N ILE A 70 22.41 -37.05 -12.72
CA ILE A 70 23.61 -37.87 -12.49
C ILE A 70 24.80 -37.01 -11.97
N ILE A 71 24.54 -35.73 -11.74
CA ILE A 71 25.46 -34.73 -11.19
C ILE A 71 24.81 -34.12 -9.96
N ASP A 72 25.42 -33.15 -9.31
CA ASP A 72 24.82 -32.50 -8.15
C ASP A 72 23.46 -31.89 -8.51
N ASN A 73 22.43 -32.24 -7.75
CA ASN A 73 21.04 -31.89 -8.05
C ASN A 73 20.81 -30.39 -7.97
N ASP A 74 21.36 -29.73 -6.96
CA ASP A 74 21.18 -28.31 -6.73
C ASP A 74 21.95 -27.49 -7.75
N TYR A 75 23.14 -27.93 -8.12
CA TYR A 75 23.88 -27.36 -9.23
C TYR A 75 23.07 -27.42 -10.53
N LEU A 76 22.49 -28.59 -10.84
CA LEU A 76 21.68 -28.74 -12.06
C LEU A 76 20.43 -27.86 -12.03
N VAL A 77 19.77 -27.72 -10.88
CA VAL A 77 18.64 -26.79 -10.72
C VAL A 77 19.04 -25.36 -11.07
N TYR A 78 20.15 -24.86 -10.51
CA TYR A 78 20.64 -23.51 -10.79
C TYR A 78 21.09 -23.34 -12.26
N ALA A 79 21.76 -24.34 -12.81
CA ALA A 79 22.15 -24.33 -14.22
C ALA A 79 20.93 -24.24 -15.15
N LEU A 80 19.87 -25.02 -14.86
CA LEU A 80 18.63 -25.02 -15.63
C LEU A 80 17.80 -23.74 -15.43
N ARG A 81 17.88 -23.10 -14.28
CA ARG A 81 17.25 -21.79 -13.99
C ARG A 81 18.01 -20.60 -14.57
N SER A 82 19.21 -20.83 -15.10
CA SER A 82 20.06 -19.75 -15.62
C SER A 82 19.43 -19.03 -16.81
N GLN A 83 19.80 -17.75 -16.97
CA GLN A 83 19.40 -16.96 -18.13
C GLN A 83 19.84 -17.58 -19.47
N TYR A 84 20.94 -18.34 -19.46
CA TYR A 84 21.41 -19.09 -20.62
C TYR A 84 20.37 -20.13 -21.07
N VAL A 85 19.89 -20.98 -20.14
CA VAL A 85 18.90 -22.01 -20.47
C VAL A 85 17.55 -21.38 -20.81
N LYS A 86 17.16 -20.31 -20.13
CA LYS A 86 15.95 -19.56 -20.46
C LYS A 86 15.98 -19.04 -21.89
N LYS A 87 17.10 -18.47 -22.32
CA LYS A 87 17.29 -18.03 -23.71
C LYS A 87 17.22 -19.18 -24.71
N LEU A 88 17.85 -20.33 -24.41
CA LEU A 88 17.70 -21.52 -25.25
C LEU A 88 16.25 -21.98 -25.39
N CYS A 89 15.48 -21.95 -24.31
CA CYS A 89 14.04 -22.26 -24.36
C CYS A 89 13.28 -21.27 -25.25
N ASP A 90 13.56 -19.96 -25.13
CA ASP A 90 12.91 -18.93 -25.92
C ASP A 90 13.24 -19.06 -27.43
N ASP A 91 14.51 -19.30 -27.75
CA ASP A 91 15.00 -19.40 -29.13
C ASP A 91 14.55 -20.71 -29.83
N LEU A 92 14.45 -21.81 -29.10
CA LEU A 92 14.14 -23.15 -29.63
C LEU A 92 12.70 -23.60 -29.39
N SER A 93 11.87 -22.78 -28.75
CA SER A 93 10.45 -23.09 -28.56
C SER A 93 9.69 -23.06 -29.89
N THR A 94 8.76 -24.01 -30.05
CA THR A 94 7.89 -24.14 -31.24
C THR A 94 6.42 -23.91 -30.87
N GLY A 95 5.60 -23.56 -31.86
CA GLY A 95 4.14 -23.34 -31.69
C GLY A 95 3.76 -21.84 -31.65
N THR A 96 2.66 -21.51 -32.33
CA THR A 96 2.17 -20.12 -32.45
C THR A 96 1.19 -19.76 -31.35
N ALA A 97 0.27 -20.65 -30.99
CA ALA A 97 -0.73 -20.39 -29.94
C ALA A 97 -0.26 -20.81 -28.54
N GLN A 98 0.53 -21.85 -28.43
CA GLN A 98 1.12 -22.33 -27.18
C GLN A 98 2.55 -22.80 -27.46
N LYS A 99 3.51 -22.04 -26.98
CA LYS A 99 4.92 -22.36 -27.13
C LYS A 99 5.27 -23.62 -26.34
N THR A 100 6.11 -24.46 -26.93
CA THR A 100 6.56 -25.73 -26.36
C THR A 100 8.05 -25.93 -26.61
N VAL A 101 8.79 -26.35 -25.59
CA VAL A 101 10.14 -26.86 -25.70
C VAL A 101 10.06 -28.37 -25.71
N GLY A 102 10.27 -29.01 -26.87
CA GLY A 102 10.20 -30.46 -27.00
C GLY A 102 11.23 -31.17 -26.10
N LEU A 103 10.93 -32.41 -25.67
CA LEU A 103 11.87 -33.20 -24.87
C LEU A 103 13.21 -33.44 -25.59
N ASP A 104 13.19 -33.63 -26.92
CA ASP A 104 14.40 -33.82 -27.69
C ASP A 104 15.19 -32.51 -27.78
N THR A 105 14.55 -31.36 -27.87
CA THR A 105 15.17 -30.05 -27.76
C THR A 105 15.82 -29.87 -26.38
N LEU A 106 15.10 -30.23 -25.30
CA LEU A 106 15.65 -30.14 -23.95
C LEU A 106 16.87 -31.05 -23.78
N ARG A 107 16.87 -32.25 -24.37
CA ARG A 107 18.03 -33.19 -24.38
C ARG A 107 19.24 -32.64 -25.13
N SER A 108 19.05 -31.74 -26.07
CA SER A 108 20.13 -31.13 -26.85
C SER A 108 20.81 -29.95 -26.16
N PHE A 109 20.29 -29.52 -25.00
CA PHE A 109 20.90 -28.40 -24.29
C PHE A 109 22.29 -28.77 -23.77
N LEU A 110 23.25 -27.91 -24.03
CA LEU A 110 24.60 -28.06 -23.50
C LEU A 110 24.66 -27.39 -22.14
N ILE A 111 24.91 -28.21 -21.11
CA ILE A 111 25.08 -27.72 -19.71
C ILE A 111 26.54 -27.86 -19.34
N PRO A 112 27.21 -26.82 -18.83
CA PRO A 112 28.57 -26.92 -18.34
C PRO A 112 28.63 -27.84 -17.11
N ILE A 113 29.56 -28.79 -17.08
CA ILE A 113 29.70 -29.75 -15.98
C ILE A 113 31.08 -29.60 -15.36
N PRO A 114 31.26 -28.72 -14.34
CA PRO A 114 32.49 -28.65 -13.59
C PRO A 114 32.70 -29.90 -12.70
N PRO A 115 33.91 -30.11 -12.16
CA PRO A 115 34.13 -31.17 -11.18
C PRO A 115 33.20 -31.10 -9.99
N LEU A 116 32.80 -32.22 -9.42
CA LEU A 116 31.78 -32.30 -8.36
C LEU A 116 32.03 -31.32 -7.17
N GLN A 117 33.29 -31.18 -6.76
CA GLN A 117 33.65 -30.26 -5.69
C GLN A 117 33.42 -28.78 -6.07
N GLU A 118 33.55 -28.47 -7.34
CA GLU A 118 33.25 -27.13 -7.85
C GLU A 118 31.75 -26.88 -7.98
N GLN A 119 30.98 -27.89 -8.41
CA GLN A 119 29.52 -27.82 -8.41
C GLN A 119 29.00 -27.43 -7.02
N LYS A 120 29.49 -28.10 -5.96
CA LYS A 120 29.10 -27.79 -4.56
C LYS A 120 29.50 -26.37 -4.15
N ARG A 121 30.69 -25.92 -4.46
CA ARG A 121 31.12 -24.54 -4.16
C ARG A 121 30.29 -23.49 -4.89
N ILE A 122 29.87 -23.77 -6.13
CA ILE A 122 28.98 -22.90 -6.89
C ILE A 122 27.61 -22.82 -6.19
N VAL A 123 27.03 -23.95 -5.80
CA VAL A 123 25.76 -24.02 -5.07
C VAL A 123 25.85 -23.22 -3.77
N GLU A 124 26.85 -23.48 -2.93
CA GLU A 124 27.07 -22.76 -1.68
C GLU A 124 27.18 -21.24 -1.89
N SER A 125 27.90 -20.81 -2.94
CA SER A 125 28.03 -19.39 -3.26
C SER A 125 26.73 -18.76 -3.71
N ILE A 126 25.93 -19.47 -4.53
CA ILE A 126 24.61 -18.99 -4.98
C ILE A 126 23.65 -18.87 -3.79
N GLU A 127 23.55 -19.90 -2.96
CA GLU A 127 22.70 -19.91 -1.78
C GLU A 127 23.06 -18.79 -0.81
N HIS A 128 24.35 -18.57 -0.60
CA HIS A 128 24.83 -17.47 0.23
C HIS A 128 24.41 -16.09 -0.34
N CYS A 129 24.55 -15.89 -1.65
CA CYS A 129 24.09 -14.66 -2.29
C CYS A 129 22.56 -14.47 -2.19
N LEU A 130 21.78 -15.54 -2.37
CA LEU A 130 20.32 -15.48 -2.23
C LEU A 130 19.90 -15.12 -0.81
N LEU A 131 20.54 -15.70 0.23
CA LEU A 131 20.31 -15.32 1.61
C LEU A 131 20.61 -13.84 1.89
N PHE A 132 21.63 -13.26 1.24
CA PHE A 132 21.88 -11.82 1.34
C PHE A 132 20.77 -11.00 0.70
N VAL A 133 20.26 -11.41 -0.46
CA VAL A 133 19.16 -10.71 -1.14
C VAL A 133 17.91 -10.73 -0.24
N ASP A 134 17.55 -11.90 0.29
CA ASP A 134 16.42 -12.06 1.19
C ASP A 134 16.56 -11.16 2.44
N CYS A 135 17.75 -11.13 3.04
CA CYS A 135 18.06 -10.28 4.19
C CYS A 135 17.92 -8.79 3.86
N ILE A 136 18.37 -8.36 2.68
CA ILE A 136 18.24 -6.96 2.23
C ILE A 136 16.75 -6.62 2.03
N GLU A 137 15.96 -7.48 1.40
CA GLU A 137 14.54 -7.28 1.17
C GLU A 137 13.75 -7.19 2.49
N GLU A 138 14.03 -8.07 3.43
CA GLU A 138 13.43 -8.06 4.76
C GLU A 138 13.76 -6.76 5.53
N ASN A 139 15.04 -6.36 5.53
CA ASN A 139 15.47 -5.13 6.19
C ASN A 139 14.86 -3.87 5.54
N LYS A 140 14.71 -3.86 4.22
CA LYS A 140 14.01 -2.80 3.50
C LYS A 140 12.55 -2.69 3.94
N GLY A 141 11.82 -3.81 4.03
CA GLY A 141 10.45 -3.86 4.52
C GLY A 141 10.34 -3.35 5.95
N ASN A 142 11.19 -3.82 6.85
CA ASN A 142 11.25 -3.41 8.24
C ASN A 142 11.53 -1.91 8.39
N LEU A 143 12.40 -1.34 7.56
CA LEU A 143 12.72 0.09 7.61
C LEU A 143 11.55 0.94 7.09
N GLN A 144 10.84 0.52 6.05
CA GLN A 144 9.63 1.19 5.58
C GLN A 144 8.54 1.24 6.67
N ASP A 145 8.33 0.12 7.37
CA ASP A 145 7.38 0.05 8.48
C ASP A 145 7.80 0.95 9.65
N THR A 146 9.11 0.97 9.96
CA THR A 146 9.67 1.84 10.99
C THR A 146 9.47 3.32 10.64
N ILE A 147 9.68 3.74 9.40
CA ILE A 147 9.41 5.10 8.93
C ILE A 147 7.93 5.46 9.11
N LYS A 148 7.03 4.56 8.74
CA LYS A 148 5.58 4.77 8.89
C LYS A 148 5.18 4.94 10.36
N GLN A 149 5.68 4.06 11.24
CA GLN A 149 5.44 4.15 12.68
C GLN A 149 6.01 5.43 13.27
N THR A 150 7.21 5.85 12.84
CA THR A 150 7.84 7.09 13.29
C THR A 150 7.00 8.31 12.88
N LYS A 151 6.49 8.36 11.64
CA LYS A 151 5.59 9.44 11.21
C LYS A 151 4.31 9.49 12.06
N SER A 152 3.67 8.34 12.33
CA SER A 152 2.50 8.28 13.22
C SER A 152 2.85 8.78 14.63
N LYS A 153 4.02 8.41 15.17
CA LYS A 153 4.46 8.87 16.49
C LYS A 153 4.74 10.38 16.56
N ILE A 154 5.29 10.95 15.50
CA ILE A 154 5.50 12.41 15.40
C ILE A 154 4.15 13.14 15.42
N LEU A 155 3.16 12.66 14.67
CA LEU A 155 1.80 13.21 14.68
C LEU A 155 1.15 13.08 16.05
N ASP A 156 1.31 11.94 16.71
CA ASP A 156 0.81 11.71 18.07
C ASP A 156 1.42 12.74 19.07
N LEU A 157 2.74 12.92 19.04
CA LEU A 157 3.42 13.93 19.87
C LEU A 157 2.92 15.35 19.56
N ALA A 158 2.69 15.67 18.30
CA ALA A 158 2.18 16.97 17.87
C ALA A 158 0.79 17.25 18.43
N ILE A 159 -0.13 16.31 18.30
CA ILE A 159 -1.53 16.44 18.75
C ILE A 159 -1.64 16.45 20.29
N HIS A 160 -0.69 15.85 20.98
CA HIS A 160 -0.60 15.87 22.45
C HIS A 160 0.14 17.11 23.00
N GLY A 161 0.61 18.03 22.16
CA GLY A 161 1.39 19.21 22.57
C GLY A 161 2.77 18.87 23.16
N LYS A 162 3.38 17.77 22.70
CA LYS A 162 4.67 17.26 23.18
C LYS A 162 5.79 17.36 22.14
N LEU A 163 5.48 17.81 20.93
CA LEU A 163 6.46 17.88 19.83
C LEU A 163 7.37 19.11 19.93
N VAL A 164 6.83 20.24 20.37
CA VAL A 164 7.57 21.51 20.51
C VAL A 164 7.42 22.06 21.91
N PRO A 165 8.39 22.89 22.39
CA PRO A 165 8.28 23.54 23.69
C PRO A 165 7.11 24.50 23.77
N GLN A 166 6.43 24.54 24.91
CA GLN A 166 5.41 25.53 25.24
C GLN A 166 6.02 26.92 25.45
N ASP A 167 5.43 27.97 24.90
CA ASP A 167 5.83 29.34 25.12
C ASP A 167 4.72 30.08 25.92
N PRO A 168 4.99 30.46 27.20
CA PRO A 168 4.01 31.16 28.03
C PRO A 168 3.62 32.56 27.52
N LYS A 169 4.36 33.10 26.55
CA LYS A 169 4.07 34.40 25.91
C LYS A 169 3.04 34.33 24.82
N ASN A 170 2.76 33.12 24.29
CA ASN A 170 1.74 32.96 23.27
C ASN A 170 0.36 33.27 23.87
N GLU A 171 -0.52 33.83 23.07
CA GLU A 171 -1.92 34.00 23.44
C GLU A 171 -2.54 32.63 23.72
N PRO A 172 -3.22 32.42 24.87
CA PRO A 172 -3.87 31.15 25.18
C PRO A 172 -4.92 30.78 24.11
N ALA A 173 -5.02 29.49 23.77
CA ALA A 173 -5.96 29.01 22.75
C ALA A 173 -7.43 29.25 23.15
N THR A 174 -7.73 29.43 24.43
CA THR A 174 -9.07 29.82 24.91
C THR A 174 -9.51 31.18 24.39
N GLU A 175 -8.59 32.17 24.32
CA GLU A 175 -8.91 33.49 23.75
C GLU A 175 -9.00 33.40 22.21
N LEU A 176 -8.15 32.61 21.58
CA LEU A 176 -8.22 32.30 20.15
C LEU A 176 -9.59 31.69 19.80
N LEU A 177 -10.05 30.70 20.56
CA LEU A 177 -11.33 30.02 20.34
C LEU A 177 -12.53 30.98 20.46
N LYS A 178 -12.51 31.89 21.45
CA LYS A 178 -13.55 32.90 21.59
C LYS A 178 -13.66 33.83 20.40
N ARG A 179 -12.55 34.13 19.73
CA ARG A 179 -12.55 34.94 18.50
C ARG A 179 -13.12 34.18 17.33
N ILE A 180 -12.78 32.89 17.18
CA ILE A 180 -13.27 32.04 16.09
C ILE A 180 -14.76 31.77 16.25
N ASN A 181 -15.18 31.39 17.46
CA ASN A 181 -16.55 31.06 17.80
C ASN A 181 -16.88 31.52 19.22
N PRO A 182 -17.49 32.72 19.40
CA PRO A 182 -17.88 33.21 20.73
C PRO A 182 -18.85 32.33 21.50
N LYS A 183 -19.50 31.40 20.84
CA LYS A 183 -20.46 30.45 21.46
C LYS A 183 -19.85 29.06 21.69
N ALA A 184 -18.55 28.88 21.38
CA ALA A 184 -17.88 27.60 21.62
C ALA A 184 -17.85 27.28 23.13
N GLU A 185 -18.22 26.10 23.49
CA GLU A 185 -18.06 25.59 24.85
C GLU A 185 -16.58 25.20 25.04
N ILE A 186 -15.88 25.97 25.88
CA ILE A 186 -14.54 25.61 26.30
C ILE A 186 -14.66 24.45 27.27
N THR A 187 -14.30 23.26 26.85
CA THR A 187 -14.28 22.07 27.72
C THR A 187 -13.06 22.14 28.63
N CYS A 188 -13.15 22.94 29.69
CA CYS A 188 -12.23 22.91 30.83
C CYS A 188 -12.87 22.04 31.92
N ASP A 189 -12.20 20.97 32.32
CA ASP A 189 -12.31 20.22 33.60
C ASP A 189 -13.71 20.12 34.26
N ASN A 190 -14.78 19.96 33.51
CA ASN A 190 -16.08 19.69 34.12
C ASN A 190 -16.29 18.16 34.17
N PRO A 191 -16.30 17.54 35.38
CA PRO A 191 -16.45 16.09 35.53
C PRO A 191 -17.79 15.52 35.04
N HIS A 192 -18.73 16.36 34.66
CA HIS A 192 -20.05 15.96 34.11
C HIS A 192 -20.06 15.85 32.57
N TYR A 193 -18.99 16.29 31.87
CA TYR A 193 -18.90 16.16 30.44
C TYR A 193 -18.01 14.96 30.06
N ARG A 194 -18.25 14.37 28.89
CA ARG A 194 -17.60 13.19 28.32
C ARG A 194 -16.10 13.17 28.58
N LYS A 195 -15.56 12.02 28.95
CA LYS A 195 -14.11 11.81 29.17
C LYS A 195 -13.30 12.30 27.97
N LEU A 196 -12.51 13.38 28.18
CA LEU A 196 -11.59 13.89 27.16
C LEU A 196 -10.62 12.81 26.70
N PRO A 197 -10.19 12.81 25.43
CA PRO A 197 -9.33 11.78 24.90
C PRO A 197 -8.01 11.61 25.66
N PHE A 198 -7.39 12.73 26.02
CA PHE A 198 -6.13 12.81 26.77
C PHE A 198 -5.92 14.21 27.36
N GLN A 199 -4.85 14.37 28.17
CA GLN A 199 -4.46 15.67 28.68
C GLN A 199 -3.65 16.46 27.64
N ILE A 200 -3.98 17.75 27.49
CA ILE A 200 -3.27 18.71 26.64
C ILE A 200 -2.57 19.78 27.52
N PRO A 201 -1.61 20.53 26.98
CA PRO A 201 -1.00 21.66 27.69
C PRO A 201 -2.03 22.68 28.16
N SER A 202 -1.76 23.37 29.27
CA SER A 202 -2.67 24.38 29.86
C SER A 202 -2.92 25.60 28.98
N THR A 203 -2.04 25.84 27.99
CA THR A 203 -2.19 26.91 26.98
C THR A 203 -3.10 26.53 25.82
N TRP A 204 -3.43 25.24 25.69
CA TRP A 204 -4.31 24.71 24.65
C TRP A 204 -5.76 24.69 25.11
N ALA A 205 -6.68 24.54 24.16
CA ALA A 205 -8.10 24.33 24.43
C ALA A 205 -8.63 23.10 23.71
N TRP A 206 -9.46 22.31 24.38
CA TRP A 206 -10.32 21.35 23.70
C TRP A 206 -11.58 22.07 23.19
N CYS A 207 -11.92 21.84 21.93
CA CYS A 207 -13.18 22.28 21.35
C CYS A 207 -13.78 21.16 20.49
N SER A 208 -15.06 21.31 20.12
CA SER A 208 -15.62 20.47 19.07
C SER A 208 -14.98 20.82 17.73
N HIS A 209 -14.79 19.83 16.87
CA HIS A 209 -14.35 20.07 15.51
C HIS A 209 -15.17 21.17 14.83
N ASN A 210 -16.51 21.11 14.98
CA ASN A 210 -17.42 22.06 14.35
C ASN A 210 -17.43 23.47 15.01
N ASP A 211 -16.70 23.68 16.11
CA ASP A 211 -16.45 25.03 16.64
C ASP A 211 -15.49 25.83 15.77
N VAL A 212 -14.53 25.16 15.13
CA VAL A 212 -13.44 25.79 14.39
C VAL A 212 -13.41 25.47 12.90
N LEU A 213 -13.96 24.32 12.49
CA LEU A 213 -13.96 23.80 11.13
C LEU A 213 -15.39 23.37 10.73
N GLU A 214 -15.64 23.26 9.42
CA GLU A 214 -16.86 22.68 8.88
C GLU A 214 -16.51 21.73 7.73
N ILE A 215 -17.41 20.78 7.42
CA ILE A 215 -17.25 19.83 6.34
C ILE A 215 -18.29 20.06 5.26
N SER A 216 -17.84 20.33 4.03
CA SER A 216 -18.69 20.51 2.86
C SER A 216 -18.53 19.33 1.88
N GLY A 217 -19.58 18.53 1.72
CA GLY A 217 -19.61 17.44 0.75
C GLY A 217 -19.52 17.94 -0.70
N GLY A 218 -18.86 17.16 -1.55
CA GLY A 218 -18.71 17.46 -2.97
C GLY A 218 -19.99 17.22 -3.77
N SER A 219 -19.98 17.62 -5.03
CA SER A 219 -21.07 17.43 -5.98
C SER A 219 -20.55 17.09 -7.37
N GLN A 220 -21.39 16.47 -8.19
CA GLN A 220 -21.09 16.23 -9.59
C GLN A 220 -22.38 16.19 -10.41
N PRO A 221 -22.36 16.63 -11.68
CA PRO A 221 -23.48 16.47 -12.58
C PRO A 221 -23.62 15.02 -13.07
N ALA A 222 -24.68 14.75 -13.82
CA ALA A 222 -24.87 13.46 -14.48
C ALA A 222 -23.68 13.15 -15.42
N LYS A 223 -23.31 11.87 -15.53
CA LYS A 223 -22.14 11.43 -16.31
C LYS A 223 -22.14 11.87 -17.79
N ARG A 224 -23.31 12.14 -18.36
CA ARG A 224 -23.43 12.67 -19.74
C ARG A 224 -22.73 14.01 -19.96
N PHE A 225 -22.46 14.77 -18.90
CA PHE A 225 -21.71 16.03 -18.95
C PHE A 225 -20.20 15.87 -18.73
N PHE A 226 -19.71 14.64 -18.55
CA PHE A 226 -18.30 14.38 -18.36
C PHE A 226 -17.56 14.40 -19.69
N SER A 227 -16.40 15.03 -19.71
CA SER A 227 -15.43 15.00 -20.79
C SER A 227 -14.12 14.44 -20.28
N SER A 228 -13.44 13.62 -21.09
CA SER A 228 -12.08 13.14 -20.82
C SER A 228 -10.98 14.12 -21.25
N VAL A 229 -11.37 15.17 -22.00
CA VAL A 229 -10.45 16.19 -22.50
C VAL A 229 -10.88 17.57 -22.02
N PRO A 230 -9.94 18.51 -21.76
CA PRO A 230 -10.27 19.88 -21.40
C PRO A 230 -10.98 20.60 -22.55
N GLN A 231 -11.99 21.38 -22.22
CA GLN A 231 -12.76 22.19 -23.19
C GLN A 231 -12.94 23.60 -22.67
N LYS A 232 -13.19 24.56 -23.57
CA LYS A 232 -13.51 25.93 -23.18
C LYS A 232 -14.80 25.98 -22.33
N GLY A 233 -14.74 26.58 -21.16
CA GLY A 233 -15.87 26.63 -20.21
C GLY A 233 -16.04 25.39 -19.35
N TYR A 234 -15.08 24.48 -19.37
CA TYR A 234 -15.04 23.33 -18.50
C TYR A 234 -13.98 23.49 -17.41
N VAL A 235 -14.22 22.85 -16.26
CA VAL A 235 -13.31 22.78 -15.13
C VAL A 235 -13.03 21.31 -14.78
N ARG A 236 -11.84 21.05 -14.25
CA ARG A 236 -11.44 19.71 -13.78
C ARG A 236 -12.36 19.27 -12.65
N LEU A 237 -12.90 18.04 -12.71
CA LEU A 237 -13.60 17.38 -11.63
C LEU A 237 -12.67 16.34 -11.00
N TYR A 238 -12.18 16.66 -9.81
CA TYR A 238 -11.32 15.76 -9.05
C TYR A 238 -12.12 14.66 -8.35
N GLN A 239 -11.58 13.46 -8.40
CA GLN A 239 -12.09 12.27 -7.73
C GLN A 239 -10.96 11.65 -6.92
N ILE A 240 -11.27 10.77 -5.94
CA ILE A 240 -10.25 10.15 -5.07
C ILE A 240 -9.12 9.49 -5.87
N ARG A 241 -9.43 8.86 -7.00
CA ARG A 241 -8.44 8.20 -7.88
C ARG A 241 -7.44 9.16 -8.51
N ASP A 242 -7.80 10.44 -8.65
CA ASP A 242 -6.92 11.45 -9.27
C ASP A 242 -5.74 11.81 -8.35
N TYR A 243 -5.81 11.46 -7.07
CA TYR A 243 -4.74 11.58 -6.07
C TYR A 243 -3.93 10.27 -5.90
N GLY A 244 -4.07 9.31 -6.81
CA GLY A 244 -3.31 8.07 -6.86
C GLY A 244 -2.31 8.05 -8.01
N GLU A 245 -1.65 6.91 -8.20
CA GLU A 245 -0.61 6.71 -9.23
C GLU A 245 -1.12 6.85 -10.68
N ASN A 246 -2.39 6.53 -10.93
CA ASN A 246 -2.98 6.50 -12.27
C ASN A 246 -4.22 7.41 -12.35
N PRO A 247 -4.06 8.74 -12.39
CA PRO A 247 -5.17 9.69 -12.48
C PRO A 247 -5.90 9.55 -13.83
N ILE A 248 -7.23 9.60 -13.80
CA ILE A 248 -8.07 9.60 -15.00
C ILE A 248 -8.80 10.94 -15.08
N PRO A 249 -8.34 11.89 -15.89
CA PRO A 249 -8.93 13.20 -15.99
C PRO A 249 -10.41 13.21 -16.38
N VAL A 250 -11.19 13.99 -15.62
CA VAL A 250 -12.60 14.28 -15.94
C VAL A 250 -12.82 15.79 -15.87
N TYR A 251 -13.53 16.32 -16.84
CA TYR A 251 -13.88 17.74 -16.93
C TYR A 251 -15.40 17.88 -16.99
N ILE A 252 -15.93 18.94 -16.39
CA ILE A 252 -17.36 19.26 -16.39
C ILE A 252 -17.58 20.72 -16.76
N PRO A 253 -18.73 21.10 -17.35
CA PRO A 253 -19.05 22.51 -17.57
C PRO A 253 -19.02 23.29 -16.24
N ILE A 254 -18.44 24.48 -16.25
CA ILE A 254 -18.25 25.30 -15.04
C ILE A 254 -19.57 25.61 -14.32
N GLU A 255 -20.66 25.70 -15.06
CA GLU A 255 -22.02 25.96 -14.55
C GLU A 255 -22.53 24.82 -13.64
N TYR A 256 -21.97 23.60 -13.77
CA TYR A 256 -22.27 22.45 -12.91
C TYR A 256 -21.24 22.26 -11.79
N ALA A 257 -20.19 23.05 -11.73
CA ALA A 257 -19.15 22.99 -10.70
C ALA A 257 -19.59 23.70 -9.41
N MET A 258 -20.66 23.19 -8.77
CA MET A 258 -21.27 23.81 -7.59
C MET A 258 -20.35 23.80 -6.37
N LYS A 259 -19.40 22.88 -6.29
CA LYS A 259 -18.46 22.73 -5.21
C LYS A 259 -17.03 22.75 -5.76
N GLN A 260 -16.27 23.77 -5.37
CA GLN A 260 -14.95 24.04 -5.91
C GLN A 260 -13.89 24.10 -4.81
N THR A 261 -12.67 23.82 -5.20
CA THR A 261 -11.45 23.95 -4.39
C THR A 261 -10.51 24.96 -5.00
N GLU A 262 -9.74 25.61 -4.13
CA GLU A 262 -8.50 26.28 -4.50
C GLU A 262 -7.32 25.36 -4.15
N GLU A 263 -6.16 25.67 -4.70
CA GLU A 263 -4.94 24.92 -4.44
C GLU A 263 -4.61 24.89 -2.95
N GLY A 264 -4.27 23.71 -2.44
CA GLY A 264 -3.95 23.47 -1.05
C GLY A 264 -5.15 23.46 -0.10
N ASP A 265 -6.41 23.50 -0.58
CA ASP A 265 -7.54 23.17 0.28
C ASP A 265 -7.47 21.72 0.76
N ILE A 266 -8.05 21.42 1.91
CA ILE A 266 -8.02 20.05 2.45
C ILE A 266 -9.26 19.30 1.99
N LEU A 267 -9.05 18.12 1.38
CA LEU A 267 -10.10 17.18 0.99
C LEU A 267 -9.99 15.89 1.78
N LEU A 268 -11.14 15.39 2.25
CA LEU A 268 -11.29 14.12 2.96
C LEU A 268 -12.04 13.13 2.09
N ALA A 269 -11.55 11.91 1.98
CA ALA A 269 -12.28 10.82 1.33
C ALA A 269 -13.40 10.32 2.25
N ARG A 270 -14.64 10.24 1.74
CA ARG A 270 -15.85 9.99 2.52
C ARG A 270 -16.29 8.54 2.58
N TYR A 271 -15.98 7.73 1.57
CA TYR A 271 -16.61 6.41 1.38
C TYR A 271 -15.61 5.32 0.98
N GLY A 272 -15.99 4.07 1.29
CA GLY A 272 -15.35 2.85 0.81
C GLY A 272 -13.92 2.63 1.32
N GLY A 273 -13.12 1.89 0.57
CA GLY A 273 -11.73 1.54 0.92
C GLY A 273 -10.75 2.72 0.98
N SER A 274 -11.19 3.92 0.56
CA SER A 274 -10.40 5.16 0.66
C SER A 274 -10.78 6.02 1.87
N LEU A 275 -11.76 5.61 2.67
CA LEU A 275 -12.19 6.35 3.85
C LEU A 275 -10.99 6.67 4.76
N GLY A 276 -10.90 7.92 5.20
CA GLY A 276 -9.79 8.42 6.02
C GLY A 276 -8.59 8.95 5.25
N LYS A 277 -8.52 8.79 3.92
CA LYS A 277 -7.49 9.47 3.12
C LYS A 277 -7.72 10.98 3.13
N VAL A 278 -6.64 11.73 3.23
CA VAL A 278 -6.61 13.19 3.28
C VAL A 278 -5.73 13.70 2.13
N PHE A 279 -6.17 14.72 1.44
CA PHE A 279 -5.48 15.27 0.28
C PHE A 279 -5.36 16.78 0.35
N HIS A 280 -4.28 17.33 -0.17
CA HIS A 280 -4.23 18.72 -0.58
C HIS A 280 -4.90 18.84 -1.96
N ALA A 281 -5.92 19.69 -2.06
CA ALA A 281 -6.66 19.86 -3.29
C ALA A 281 -5.87 20.67 -4.31
N GLU A 282 -6.11 20.37 -5.56
CA GLU A 282 -5.81 21.26 -6.68
C GLU A 282 -7.04 22.13 -6.99
N LYS A 283 -6.84 23.20 -7.76
CA LYS A 283 -7.92 24.09 -8.19
C LYS A 283 -8.88 23.37 -9.14
N GLY A 284 -10.16 23.28 -8.77
CA GLY A 284 -11.19 22.64 -9.58
C GLY A 284 -12.46 22.32 -8.82
N ALA A 285 -13.29 21.46 -9.38
CA ALA A 285 -14.45 20.89 -8.69
C ALA A 285 -14.08 19.56 -8.02
N TYR A 286 -14.81 19.13 -6.99
CA TYR A 286 -14.62 17.84 -6.34
C TYR A 286 -15.93 17.07 -6.24
N ASN A 287 -15.83 15.75 -6.40
CA ASN A 287 -16.98 14.86 -6.51
C ASN A 287 -17.59 14.49 -5.16
N VAL A 288 -18.76 13.83 -5.20
CA VAL A 288 -19.53 13.41 -3.99
C VAL A 288 -18.78 12.46 -3.05
N ALA A 289 -17.75 11.77 -3.54
CA ALA A 289 -16.95 10.86 -2.72
C ALA A 289 -15.93 11.59 -1.82
N MET A 290 -15.81 12.91 -1.97
CA MET A 290 -14.92 13.75 -1.16
C MET A 290 -15.68 14.83 -0.41
N ALA A 291 -15.09 15.36 0.62
CA ALA A 291 -15.57 16.51 1.37
C ALA A 291 -14.43 17.49 1.61
N LYS A 292 -14.71 18.79 1.43
CA LYS A 292 -13.76 19.88 1.69
C LYS A 292 -13.89 20.36 3.12
N VAL A 293 -12.76 20.60 3.75
CA VAL A 293 -12.66 21.27 5.05
C VAL A 293 -12.80 22.78 4.84
N ILE A 294 -13.72 23.39 5.55
CA ILE A 294 -13.96 24.82 5.57
C ILE A 294 -13.50 25.36 6.91
N PHE A 295 -12.65 26.35 6.89
CA PHE A 295 -12.16 27.05 8.08
C PHE A 295 -13.13 28.18 8.44
N LYS A 296 -13.59 28.24 9.70
CA LYS A 296 -14.41 29.35 10.19
C LYS A 296 -13.62 30.65 10.23
N ASP A 297 -12.34 30.53 10.55
CA ASP A 297 -11.39 31.63 10.45
C ASP A 297 -10.07 31.11 9.91
N LYS A 298 -9.66 31.61 8.75
CA LYS A 298 -8.45 31.18 8.04
C LYS A 298 -7.16 31.77 8.61
N ASP A 299 -7.27 32.86 9.33
CA ASP A 299 -6.12 33.59 9.86
C ASP A 299 -5.75 33.11 11.29
N LEU A 300 -6.67 32.41 11.97
CA LEU A 300 -6.51 31.93 13.32
C LEU A 300 -6.26 30.43 13.44
N ILE A 301 -6.47 29.66 12.35
CA ILE A 301 -6.19 28.24 12.29
C ILE A 301 -5.24 27.96 11.15
N ASN A 302 -4.08 27.41 11.49
CA ASN A 302 -3.09 27.02 10.49
C ASN A 302 -3.64 25.82 9.68
N LYS A 303 -3.68 25.96 8.33
CA LYS A 303 -4.22 24.93 7.44
C LYS A 303 -3.46 23.61 7.55
N GLU A 304 -2.14 23.65 7.60
CA GLU A 304 -1.32 22.44 7.69
C GLU A 304 -1.45 21.75 9.07
N TYR A 305 -1.67 22.52 10.16
CA TYR A 305 -1.98 21.92 11.45
C TYR A 305 -3.30 21.11 11.38
N ALA A 306 -4.33 21.66 10.75
CA ALA A 306 -5.58 20.94 10.53
C ALA A 306 -5.38 19.71 9.62
N TYR A 307 -4.54 19.82 8.58
CA TYR A 307 -4.19 18.68 7.74
C TYR A 307 -3.55 17.54 8.57
N PHE A 308 -2.59 17.85 9.42
CA PHE A 308 -1.95 16.86 10.29
C PHE A 308 -2.89 16.30 11.36
N TYR A 309 -3.85 17.10 11.86
CA TYR A 309 -4.92 16.58 12.72
C TYR A 309 -5.71 15.46 12.01
N TYR A 310 -6.09 15.63 10.75
CA TYR A 310 -6.81 14.60 9.99
C TYR A 310 -5.96 13.35 9.69
N LEU A 311 -4.65 13.46 9.70
CA LEU A 311 -3.74 12.33 9.58
C LEU A 311 -3.48 11.62 10.92
N SER A 312 -3.79 12.24 12.05
CA SER A 312 -3.50 11.72 13.39
C SER A 312 -4.40 10.55 13.80
N ASP A 313 -3.93 9.74 14.73
CA ASP A 313 -4.69 8.63 15.29
C ASP A 313 -5.95 9.10 16.04
N LEU A 314 -5.97 10.34 16.57
CA LEU A 314 -7.15 10.93 17.19
C LEU A 314 -8.34 11.00 16.21
N TYR A 315 -8.12 11.53 15.02
CA TYR A 315 -9.15 11.60 13.98
C TYR A 315 -9.40 10.24 13.33
N GLN A 316 -8.35 9.53 12.92
CA GLN A 316 -8.45 8.26 12.21
C GLN A 316 -9.11 7.16 13.06
N GLY A 317 -8.81 7.14 14.36
CA GLY A 317 -9.42 6.22 15.32
C GLY A 317 -10.93 6.47 15.44
N ARG A 318 -11.34 7.73 15.62
CA ARG A 318 -12.75 8.10 15.71
C ARG A 318 -13.50 7.80 14.41
N LEU A 319 -12.89 8.05 13.26
CA LEU A 319 -13.47 7.74 11.96
C LEU A 319 -13.73 6.22 11.79
N LYS A 320 -12.80 5.37 12.26
CA LYS A 320 -12.97 3.91 12.25
C LYS A 320 -14.13 3.46 13.15
N GLU A 321 -14.36 4.11 14.29
CA GLU A 321 -15.49 3.81 15.17
C GLU A 321 -16.83 4.14 14.49
N ILE A 322 -16.94 5.32 13.88
CA ILE A 322 -18.14 5.78 13.15
C ILE A 322 -18.45 4.82 11.98
N SER A 323 -17.43 4.41 11.23
CA SER A 323 -17.61 3.55 10.06
C SER A 323 -18.05 2.11 10.38
N ARG A 324 -17.88 1.64 11.63
CA ARG A 324 -18.34 0.31 12.07
C ARG A 324 -19.85 0.27 12.37
N THR A 325 -20.46 1.41 12.64
CA THR A 325 -21.85 1.51 13.09
C THR A 325 -22.84 1.89 12.00
N ALA A 326 -22.34 2.35 10.82
CA ALA A 326 -23.16 2.80 9.69
C ALA A 326 -22.61 2.28 8.36
N GLN A 327 -23.30 2.59 7.25
CA GLN A 327 -22.73 2.42 5.92
C GLN A 327 -21.36 3.08 5.88
N ALA A 328 -20.33 2.38 5.35
CA ALA A 328 -18.94 2.81 5.34
C ALA A 328 -18.77 4.24 4.76
N GLY A 329 -18.78 5.25 5.63
CA GLY A 329 -18.71 6.67 5.27
C GLY A 329 -19.02 7.57 6.46
N PHE A 330 -18.88 8.89 6.28
CA PHE A 330 -19.24 9.90 7.29
C PHE A 330 -20.14 10.99 6.72
N ASN A 331 -20.87 11.65 7.61
CA ASN A 331 -21.70 12.84 7.37
C ASN A 331 -21.17 14.03 8.19
N SER A 332 -21.61 15.24 7.87
CA SER A 332 -21.18 16.45 8.60
C SER A 332 -21.56 16.42 10.09
N SER A 333 -22.67 15.73 10.44
CA SER A 333 -23.11 15.57 11.83
C SER A 333 -22.17 14.73 12.69
N ASP A 334 -21.44 13.79 12.08
CA ASP A 334 -20.49 12.93 12.80
C ASP A 334 -19.32 13.73 13.41
N PHE A 335 -19.05 14.91 12.87
CA PHE A 335 -18.00 15.82 13.34
C PHE A 335 -18.39 16.61 14.59
N ASN A 336 -19.68 16.67 14.97
CA ASN A 336 -20.13 17.33 16.21
C ASN A 336 -19.56 16.65 17.46
N GLU A 337 -19.26 15.35 17.37
CA GLU A 337 -18.71 14.57 18.48
C GLU A 337 -17.20 14.35 18.36
N MET A 338 -16.54 14.97 17.39
CA MET A 338 -15.08 14.92 17.24
C MET A 338 -14.43 16.04 18.02
N TYR A 339 -13.44 15.68 18.84
CA TYR A 339 -12.62 16.65 19.57
C TYR A 339 -11.50 17.18 18.70
N PHE A 340 -11.26 18.49 18.79
CA PHE A 340 -10.14 19.17 18.14
C PHE A 340 -9.26 19.82 19.21
N PRO A 341 -7.98 19.40 19.34
CA PRO A 341 -7.04 20.04 20.24
C PRO A 341 -6.50 21.31 19.57
N LEU A 342 -6.85 22.46 20.11
CA LEU A 342 -6.48 23.76 19.55
C LEU A 342 -5.28 24.34 20.31
N PRO A 343 -4.07 24.44 19.69
CA PRO A 343 -2.93 25.17 20.23
C PRO A 343 -3.06 26.68 20.05
N PRO A 344 -2.28 27.51 20.76
CA PRO A 344 -2.00 28.88 20.35
C PRO A 344 -1.52 28.96 18.89
N TYR A 345 -1.87 30.02 18.17
CA TYR A 345 -1.62 30.11 16.71
C TYR A 345 -0.13 30.01 16.37
N GLU A 346 0.74 30.67 17.10
CA GLU A 346 2.19 30.61 16.90
C GLU A 346 2.75 29.21 17.18
N GLU A 347 2.12 28.47 18.09
CA GLU A 347 2.49 27.08 18.37
C GLU A 347 2.04 26.15 17.25
N GLN A 348 0.86 26.36 16.64
CA GLN A 348 0.45 25.62 15.44
C GLN A 348 1.52 25.72 14.35
N GLN A 349 2.08 26.91 14.12
CA GLN A 349 3.14 27.11 13.12
C GLN A 349 4.43 26.37 13.48
N ARG A 350 4.85 26.40 14.76
CA ARG A 350 6.05 25.65 15.21
C ARG A 350 5.85 24.15 15.05
N ILE A 351 4.67 23.64 15.39
CA ILE A 351 4.32 22.22 15.23
C ILE A 351 4.41 21.83 13.75
N VAL A 352 3.80 22.60 12.87
CA VAL A 352 3.82 22.35 11.41
C VAL A 352 5.25 22.32 10.88
N ASN A 353 6.08 23.28 11.26
CA ASN A 353 7.48 23.33 10.83
C ASN A 353 8.26 22.10 11.32
N ALA A 354 8.09 21.69 12.57
CA ALA A 354 8.76 20.52 13.12
C ALA A 354 8.31 19.21 12.45
N ILE A 355 7.01 19.05 12.14
CA ILE A 355 6.52 17.89 11.41
C ILE A 355 7.09 17.86 10.00
N ASN A 356 7.07 18.99 9.28
CA ASN A 356 7.57 19.07 7.91
C ASN A 356 9.07 18.75 7.82
N GLU A 357 9.88 19.26 8.73
CA GLU A 357 11.32 18.96 8.80
C GLU A 357 11.56 17.47 9.02
N ALA A 358 10.87 16.88 10.00
CA ALA A 358 10.99 15.46 10.29
C ALA A 358 10.50 14.58 9.13
N PHE A 359 9.35 14.92 8.51
CA PHE A 359 8.80 14.16 7.40
C PHE A 359 9.66 14.28 6.14
N THR A 360 10.25 15.44 5.86
CA THR A 360 11.20 15.62 4.76
C THR A 360 12.39 14.68 4.91
N THR A 361 12.96 14.62 6.13
CA THR A 361 14.08 13.71 6.42
C THR A 361 13.68 12.23 6.25
N LEU A 362 12.53 11.83 6.79
CA LEU A 362 12.04 10.46 6.68
C LEU A 362 11.67 10.07 5.24
N ASN A 363 11.14 11.01 4.45
CA ASN A 363 10.87 10.79 3.02
C ASN A 363 12.17 10.60 2.24
N ALA A 364 13.19 11.42 2.48
CA ALA A 364 14.49 11.29 1.84
C ALA A 364 15.14 9.92 2.13
N ILE A 365 14.97 9.38 3.35
CA ILE A 365 15.40 8.01 3.67
C ILE A 365 14.59 6.99 2.88
N ALA A 366 13.26 7.14 2.82
CA ALA A 366 12.38 6.21 2.10
C ALA A 366 12.63 6.17 0.59
N GLU A 367 12.98 7.30 -0.03
CA GLU A 367 13.29 7.41 -1.46
C GLU A 367 14.63 6.74 -1.85
N ASN A 368 15.53 6.56 -0.89
CA ASN A 368 16.83 5.91 -1.09
C ASN A 368 16.82 4.41 -0.75
N LEU A 369 15.66 3.85 -0.43
CA LEU A 369 15.44 2.41 -0.21
C LEU A 369 14.96 1.71 -1.47
#